data_124db77c727414669a552c9dbbbdcf62
#
_entry.id   124db77c727414669a552c9dbbbdcf62
#
_cell.length_a   1.000
_cell.length_b   1.000
_cell.length_c   1.000
_cell.angle_alpha   90.00
_cell.angle_beta   90.00
_cell.angle_gamma   90.00
#
_symmetry.space_group_name_H-M   'P 1'
#
loop_
_entity.id
_entity.type
_entity.pdbx_description
1 polymer ?
#
loop_
_entity_poly.entity_id
_entity_poly.type
_entity_poly.pdbx_seq_one_letter_code
_entity_poly.pdbx_strand_id
1 'polypeptide(L)'
;MTSPTFFATPQAFRAWLQKHAATQTELLVGLYKVDSGRPSMTWPESVDEALCFGWIDAVRKRIDDSAYQIRFTRRKPTSVWSAININKYQQLLAQGRITPAGAQAWAHRTASKSVIYAYEQPQTATLTAAELKLFKRQVAAWRFFDDSPPGYRKTLLHWVTTAKKPETRAARLGKLVQACAASLKLR
;
A
#
# COMPACT_ATOMS: atom_id res chain seq x y z
N MET A 1 17.12 9.35 -16.62
CA MET A 1 16.31 9.02 -15.43
C MET A 1 15.73 10.31 -14.89
N THR A 2 14.43 10.36 -14.62
CA THR A 2 13.78 11.57 -14.08
C THR A 2 14.23 11.73 -12.62
N SER A 3 14.83 12.88 -12.30
CA SER A 3 15.22 13.20 -10.92
C SER A 3 14.00 13.51 -10.07
N PRO A 4 14.00 13.17 -8.76
CA PRO A 4 12.89 13.49 -7.86
C PRO A 4 12.81 15.00 -7.62
N THR A 5 11.59 15.51 -7.52
CA THR A 5 11.31 16.91 -7.14
C THR A 5 11.09 16.97 -5.63
N PHE A 6 11.81 17.85 -4.96
CA PHE A 6 11.67 18.10 -3.52
C PHE A 6 10.77 19.31 -3.26
N PHE A 7 9.85 19.16 -2.31
CA PHE A 7 8.98 20.24 -1.87
C PHE A 7 9.21 20.50 -0.37
N ALA A 8 9.52 21.73 -0.04
CA ALA A 8 9.75 22.10 1.37
C ALA A 8 8.48 22.06 2.21
N THR A 9 7.32 22.28 1.59
CA THR A 9 6.02 22.35 2.28
C THR A 9 4.92 21.65 1.48
N PRO A 10 3.83 21.20 2.15
CA PRO A 10 2.65 20.63 1.48
C PRO A 10 2.04 21.62 0.48
N GLN A 11 2.06 22.93 0.79
CA GLN A 11 1.52 23.99 -0.08
C GLN A 11 2.27 24.10 -1.40
N ALA A 12 3.59 23.93 -1.38
CA ALA A 12 4.41 23.93 -2.59
C ALA A 12 4.05 22.70 -3.49
N PHE A 13 3.84 21.53 -2.89
CA PHE A 13 3.39 20.35 -3.62
C PHE A 13 1.97 20.53 -4.15
N ARG A 14 1.05 21.12 -3.36
CA ARG A 14 -0.30 21.45 -3.80
C ARG A 14 -0.28 22.38 -5.02
N ALA A 15 0.54 23.42 -5.00
CA ALA A 15 0.68 24.35 -6.13
C ALA A 15 1.16 23.63 -7.40
N TRP A 16 2.10 22.70 -7.26
CA TRP A 16 2.53 21.84 -8.37
C TRP A 16 1.36 20.98 -8.90
N LEU A 17 0.61 20.34 -8.02
CA LEU A 17 -0.55 19.51 -8.40
C LEU A 17 -1.62 20.36 -9.11
N GLN A 18 -1.92 21.55 -8.64
CA GLN A 18 -2.87 22.49 -9.28
C GLN A 18 -2.49 22.75 -10.74
N LYS A 19 -1.22 22.94 -10.99
CA LYS A 19 -0.71 23.27 -12.33
C LYS A 19 -0.55 22.05 -13.24
N HIS A 20 -0.19 20.91 -12.69
CA HIS A 20 0.33 19.78 -13.48
C HIS A 20 -0.50 18.48 -13.36
N ALA A 21 -1.35 18.33 -12.33
CA ALA A 21 -2.06 17.06 -12.10
C ALA A 21 -2.97 16.66 -13.27
N ALA A 22 -3.46 17.61 -14.05
CA ALA A 22 -4.31 17.32 -15.22
C ALA A 22 -3.53 16.82 -16.44
N THR A 23 -2.24 17.12 -16.56
CA THR A 23 -1.41 16.79 -17.74
C THR A 23 -0.38 15.71 -17.46
N GLN A 24 0.21 15.70 -16.25
CA GLN A 24 1.20 14.70 -15.85
C GLN A 24 0.52 13.41 -15.39
N THR A 25 1.16 12.27 -15.64
CA THR A 25 0.66 10.94 -15.22
C THR A 25 1.37 10.42 -13.98
N GLU A 26 2.59 10.90 -13.72
CA GLU A 26 3.40 10.53 -12.56
C GLU A 26 4.34 11.66 -12.14
N LEU A 27 4.79 11.59 -10.90
CA LEU A 27 5.84 12.44 -10.34
C LEU A 27 6.66 11.65 -9.32
N LEU A 28 7.99 11.78 -9.39
CA LEU A 28 8.88 11.34 -8.32
C LEU A 28 9.03 12.48 -7.32
N VAL A 29 8.51 12.29 -6.11
CA VAL A 29 8.61 13.25 -5.01
C VAL A 29 9.73 12.84 -4.08
N GLY A 30 10.73 13.69 -3.92
CA GLY A 30 11.79 13.54 -2.93
C GLY A 30 11.34 14.04 -1.56
N LEU A 31 11.68 13.29 -0.54
CA LEU A 31 11.38 13.59 0.86
C LEU A 31 12.65 13.45 1.70
N TYR A 32 12.98 14.46 2.47
CA TYR A 32 14.08 14.38 3.42
C TYR A 32 13.61 13.67 4.70
N LYS A 33 14.54 12.94 5.32
CA LYS A 33 14.31 12.36 6.65
C LYS A 33 14.33 13.45 7.72
N VAL A 34 13.63 13.20 8.82
CA VAL A 34 13.53 14.15 9.94
C VAL A 34 14.93 14.59 10.41
N ASP A 35 15.86 13.64 10.52
CA ASP A 35 17.21 13.87 11.03
C ASP A 35 18.14 14.59 10.04
N SER A 36 17.68 14.90 8.84
CA SER A 36 18.50 15.56 7.81
C SER A 36 18.70 17.06 8.04
N GLY A 37 17.88 17.68 8.90
CA GLY A 37 17.87 19.11 9.13
C GLY A 37 17.39 19.95 7.93
N ARG A 38 16.90 19.29 6.85
CA ARG A 38 16.41 19.97 5.63
C ARG A 38 14.90 20.14 5.66
N PRO A 39 14.36 21.30 5.25
CA PRO A 39 12.92 21.49 5.13
C PRO A 39 12.31 20.48 4.17
N SER A 40 11.26 19.79 4.60
CA SER A 40 10.54 18.82 3.79
C SER A 40 9.12 18.67 4.33
N MET A 41 8.14 18.57 3.43
CA MET A 41 6.86 18.03 3.82
C MET A 41 7.03 16.57 4.25
N THR A 42 6.15 16.10 5.12
CA THR A 42 6.11 14.70 5.54
C THR A 42 5.39 13.81 4.52
N TRP A 43 5.65 12.50 4.55
CA TRP A 43 4.90 11.57 3.72
C TRP A 43 3.37 11.64 3.94
N PRO A 44 2.81 11.66 5.18
CA PRO A 44 1.37 11.80 5.36
C PRO A 44 0.78 13.05 4.72
N GLU A 45 1.47 14.20 4.81
CA GLU A 45 1.05 15.45 4.17
C GLU A 45 1.06 15.34 2.64
N SER A 46 2.08 14.70 2.08
CA SER A 46 2.15 14.48 0.63
C SER A 46 0.99 13.60 0.12
N VAL A 47 0.59 12.58 0.90
CA VAL A 47 -0.58 11.75 0.57
C VAL A 47 -1.88 12.56 0.64
N ASP A 48 -2.02 13.43 1.64
CA ASP A 48 -3.20 14.29 1.78
C ASP A 48 -3.37 15.23 0.59
N GLU A 49 -2.30 15.90 0.17
CA GLU A 49 -2.36 16.74 -1.02
C GLU A 49 -2.65 15.94 -2.29
N ALA A 50 -1.98 14.80 -2.48
CA ALA A 50 -2.21 13.93 -3.63
C ALA A 50 -3.67 13.45 -3.73
N LEU A 51 -4.27 13.03 -2.61
CA LEU A 51 -5.68 12.60 -2.55
C LEU A 51 -6.63 13.71 -2.99
N CYS A 52 -6.35 14.97 -2.62
CA CYS A 52 -7.15 16.11 -3.04
C CYS A 52 -7.27 16.23 -4.57
N PHE A 53 -6.28 15.80 -5.32
CA PHE A 53 -6.20 15.87 -6.79
C PHE A 53 -6.43 14.52 -7.49
N GLY A 54 -6.86 13.48 -6.76
CA GLY A 54 -7.08 12.14 -7.31
C GLY A 54 -5.79 11.39 -7.63
N TRP A 55 -4.71 11.71 -6.95
CA TRP A 55 -3.43 11.02 -7.02
C TRP A 55 -3.20 10.12 -5.80
N ILE A 56 -2.23 9.23 -5.89
CA ILE A 56 -1.85 8.31 -4.82
C ILE A 56 -0.35 8.01 -4.88
N ASP A 57 0.22 7.79 -3.71
CA ASP A 57 1.55 7.26 -3.54
C ASP A 57 1.66 5.79 -3.99
N ALA A 58 2.83 5.42 -4.46
CA ALA A 58 3.13 4.07 -4.90
C ALA A 58 4.48 3.62 -4.30
N VAL A 59 5.47 3.32 -5.16
CA VAL A 59 6.73 2.75 -4.71
C VAL A 59 7.61 3.80 -4.02
N ARG A 60 8.08 3.47 -2.80
CA ARG A 60 9.10 4.21 -2.07
C ARG A 60 10.48 3.61 -2.37
N LYS A 61 11.48 4.45 -2.69
CA LYS A 61 12.88 4.06 -2.89
C LYS A 61 13.80 4.98 -2.10
N ARG A 62 14.83 4.41 -1.49
CA ARG A 62 15.92 5.19 -0.89
C ARG A 62 16.69 5.93 -2.00
N ILE A 63 17.07 7.16 -1.74
CA ILE A 63 18.00 7.94 -2.55
C ILE A 63 19.40 7.80 -1.91
N ASP A 64 19.51 8.25 -0.65
CA ASP A 64 20.74 8.22 0.15
C ASP A 64 20.41 8.09 1.65
N ASP A 65 21.37 8.44 2.52
CA ASP A 65 21.17 8.37 3.96
C ASP A 65 20.23 9.45 4.51
N SER A 66 20.06 10.56 3.81
CA SER A 66 19.26 11.72 4.22
C SER A 66 17.89 11.80 3.54
N ALA A 67 17.67 11.07 2.42
CA ALA A 67 16.51 11.23 1.59
C ALA A 67 15.98 9.93 0.98
N TYR A 68 14.71 9.92 0.66
CA TYR A 68 14.03 8.89 -0.11
C TYR A 68 13.07 9.54 -1.12
N GLN A 69 12.65 8.78 -2.10
CA GLN A 69 11.64 9.23 -3.06
C GLN A 69 10.42 8.33 -3.02
N ILE A 70 9.28 8.91 -3.35
CA ILE A 70 8.03 8.20 -3.55
C ILE A 70 7.49 8.56 -4.92
N ARG A 71 7.05 7.56 -5.68
CA ARG A 71 6.35 7.78 -6.93
C ARG A 71 4.89 8.05 -6.67
N PHE A 72 4.41 9.21 -7.08
CA PHE A 72 2.99 9.54 -7.11
C PHE A 72 2.43 9.34 -8.51
N THR A 73 1.20 8.85 -8.61
CA THR A 73 0.50 8.62 -9.90
C THR A 73 -0.97 8.99 -9.77
N ARG A 74 -1.62 9.28 -10.90
CA ARG A 74 -3.08 9.40 -10.91
C ARG A 74 -3.72 8.09 -10.50
N ARG A 75 -4.79 8.16 -9.71
CA ARG A 75 -5.62 7.00 -9.42
C ARG A 75 -6.32 6.52 -10.67
N LYS A 76 -6.22 5.22 -10.92
CA LYS A 76 -7.00 4.55 -11.97
C LYS A 76 -8.40 4.22 -11.43
N PRO A 77 -9.43 4.10 -12.27
CA PRO A 77 -10.76 3.65 -11.85
C PRO A 77 -10.73 2.30 -11.10
N THR A 78 -9.72 1.48 -11.38
CA THR A 78 -9.52 0.18 -10.74
C THR A 78 -8.64 0.23 -9.48
N SER A 79 -8.21 1.40 -9.03
CA SER A 79 -7.34 1.54 -7.85
C SER A 79 -8.03 1.05 -6.57
N VAL A 80 -7.25 0.39 -5.71
CA VAL A 80 -7.70 -0.01 -4.38
C VAL A 80 -7.69 1.20 -3.44
N TRP A 81 -8.70 1.28 -2.58
CA TRP A 81 -8.79 2.26 -1.52
C TRP A 81 -8.60 1.58 -0.16
N SER A 82 -7.52 1.92 0.53
CA SER A 82 -7.31 1.49 1.92
C SER A 82 -8.26 2.22 2.88
N ALA A 83 -8.54 1.62 4.03
CA ALA A 83 -9.32 2.26 5.09
C ALA A 83 -8.71 3.61 5.49
N ILE A 84 -7.39 3.69 5.60
CA ILE A 84 -6.67 4.93 5.91
C ILE A 84 -6.95 6.00 4.86
N ASN A 85 -6.86 5.69 3.57
CA ASN A 85 -7.09 6.66 2.51
C ASN A 85 -8.56 7.04 2.37
N ILE A 86 -9.50 6.13 2.72
CA ILE A 86 -10.93 6.45 2.80
C ILE A 86 -11.17 7.48 3.90
N ASN A 87 -10.66 7.25 5.10
CA ASN A 87 -10.81 8.18 6.23
C ASN A 87 -10.16 9.54 5.95
N LYS A 88 -8.94 9.55 5.37
CA LYS A 88 -8.27 10.78 4.96
C LYS A 88 -9.10 11.56 3.94
N TYR A 89 -9.62 10.89 2.91
CA TYR A 89 -10.48 11.54 1.92
C TYR A 89 -11.71 12.21 2.56
N GLN A 90 -12.38 11.53 3.48
CA GLN A 90 -13.55 12.08 4.18
C GLN A 90 -13.19 13.32 5.02
N GLN A 91 -12.06 13.28 5.73
CA GLN A 91 -11.56 14.42 6.48
C GLN A 91 -11.23 15.62 5.57
N LEU A 92 -10.55 15.36 4.45
CA LEU A 92 -10.18 16.38 3.46
C LEU A 92 -11.42 16.97 2.76
N LEU A 93 -12.44 16.15 2.53
CA LEU A 93 -13.73 16.60 1.99
C LEU A 93 -14.44 17.52 2.97
N ALA A 94 -14.51 17.17 4.25
CA ALA A 94 -15.09 18.02 5.29
C ALA A 94 -14.34 19.37 5.45
N GLN A 95 -13.05 19.41 5.13
CA GLN A 95 -12.23 20.62 5.11
C GLN A 95 -12.38 21.44 3.81
N GLY A 96 -13.18 21.00 2.84
CA GLY A 96 -13.34 21.67 1.55
C GLY A 96 -12.09 21.63 0.66
N ARG A 97 -11.16 20.71 0.90
CA ARG A 97 -9.86 20.64 0.21
C ARG A 97 -9.88 19.81 -1.08
N ILE A 98 -10.91 18.97 -1.25
CA ILE A 98 -11.01 18.05 -2.40
C ILE A 98 -11.35 18.84 -3.67
N THR A 99 -10.57 18.61 -4.71
CA THR A 99 -10.81 19.20 -6.04
C THR A 99 -11.79 18.32 -6.84
N PRO A 100 -12.36 18.84 -7.96
CA PRO A 100 -13.18 18.02 -8.86
C PRO A 100 -12.50 16.73 -9.32
N ALA A 101 -11.19 16.76 -9.60
CA ALA A 101 -10.41 15.56 -9.97
C ALA A 101 -10.32 14.54 -8.82
N GLY A 102 -10.15 15.02 -7.57
CA GLY A 102 -10.21 14.17 -6.38
C GLY A 102 -11.57 13.52 -6.18
N ALA A 103 -12.65 14.29 -6.37
CA ALA A 103 -14.02 13.79 -6.29
C ALA A 103 -14.32 12.76 -7.38
N GLN A 104 -13.85 12.98 -8.60
CA GLN A 104 -13.98 12.01 -9.69
C GLN A 104 -13.25 10.69 -9.39
N ALA A 105 -12.02 10.76 -8.86
CA ALA A 105 -11.29 9.56 -8.45
C ALA A 105 -12.01 8.78 -7.34
N TRP A 106 -12.66 9.48 -6.42
CA TRP A 106 -13.49 8.89 -5.38
C TRP A 106 -14.76 8.20 -5.95
N ALA A 107 -15.42 8.82 -6.92
CA ALA A 107 -16.62 8.28 -7.56
C ALA A 107 -16.38 6.92 -8.23
N HIS A 108 -15.17 6.63 -8.67
CA HIS A 108 -14.77 5.31 -9.21
C HIS A 108 -14.52 4.24 -8.14
N ARG A 109 -14.57 4.59 -6.85
CA ARG A 109 -14.35 3.63 -5.76
C ARG A 109 -15.46 2.60 -5.70
N THR A 110 -15.08 1.33 -5.60
CA THR A 110 -16.03 0.22 -5.41
C THR A 110 -15.81 -0.47 -4.07
N ALA A 111 -16.88 -1.05 -3.49
CA ALA A 111 -16.77 -1.82 -2.26
C ALA A 111 -15.80 -3.01 -2.40
N SER A 112 -15.84 -3.69 -3.56
CA SER A 112 -14.97 -4.85 -3.85
C SER A 112 -13.48 -4.52 -3.94
N LYS A 113 -13.13 -3.23 -4.06
CA LYS A 113 -11.75 -2.72 -4.10
C LYS A 113 -11.46 -1.74 -2.96
N SER A 114 -12.22 -1.83 -1.88
CA SER A 114 -12.03 -1.01 -0.69
C SER A 114 -11.74 -1.90 0.51
N VAL A 115 -10.77 -1.50 1.35
CA VAL A 115 -10.44 -2.19 2.62
C VAL A 115 -10.12 -3.68 2.40
N ILE A 116 -9.36 -4.00 1.35
CA ILE A 116 -9.04 -5.39 0.98
C ILE A 116 -7.65 -5.85 1.43
N TYR A 117 -6.86 -4.97 2.03
CA TYR A 117 -5.52 -5.32 2.49
C TYR A 117 -5.56 -6.20 3.74
N ALA A 118 -4.61 -7.14 3.85
CA ALA A 118 -4.53 -8.07 4.97
C ALA A 118 -4.51 -7.37 6.33
N TYR A 119 -3.78 -6.26 6.45
CA TYR A 119 -3.65 -5.51 7.70
C TYR A 119 -4.91 -4.75 8.11
N GLU A 120 -5.86 -4.54 7.17
CA GLU A 120 -7.13 -3.85 7.40
C GLU A 120 -8.23 -4.80 7.88
N GLN A 121 -8.04 -6.11 7.74
CA GLN A 121 -9.03 -7.08 8.14
C GLN A 121 -9.08 -7.18 9.67
N PRO A 122 -10.25 -7.08 10.31
CA PRO A 122 -10.37 -7.14 11.76
C PRO A 122 -9.97 -8.52 12.31
N GLN A 123 -10.22 -9.56 11.54
CA GLN A 123 -9.86 -10.93 11.91
C GLN A 123 -8.70 -11.44 11.06
N THR A 124 -7.80 -12.20 11.68
CA THR A 124 -6.78 -12.93 10.94
C THR A 124 -7.42 -14.08 10.18
N ALA A 125 -7.20 -14.10 8.88
CA ALA A 125 -7.65 -15.22 8.05
C ALA A 125 -7.02 -16.53 8.53
N THR A 126 -7.81 -17.60 8.56
CA THR A 126 -7.37 -18.92 9.04
C THR A 126 -7.43 -19.96 7.92
N LEU A 127 -6.49 -20.89 7.96
CA LEU A 127 -6.54 -22.10 7.12
C LEU A 127 -7.65 -23.01 7.62
N THR A 128 -8.24 -23.79 6.71
CA THR A 128 -9.14 -24.89 7.11
C THR A 128 -8.38 -25.93 7.93
N ALA A 129 -9.10 -26.76 8.68
CA ALA A 129 -8.49 -27.82 9.46
C ALA A 129 -7.64 -28.77 8.59
N ALA A 130 -8.10 -29.07 7.38
CA ALA A 130 -7.37 -29.92 6.42
C ALA A 130 -6.09 -29.25 5.92
N GLU A 131 -6.15 -27.97 5.55
CA GLU A 131 -4.99 -27.19 5.11
C GLU A 131 -3.96 -27.05 6.22
N LEU A 132 -4.42 -26.77 7.45
CA LEU A 132 -3.56 -26.65 8.61
C LEU A 132 -2.86 -27.99 8.93
N LYS A 133 -3.61 -29.11 8.85
CA LYS A 133 -3.05 -30.45 9.03
C LYS A 133 -1.99 -30.76 7.98
N LEU A 134 -2.24 -30.41 6.71
CA LEU A 134 -1.28 -30.56 5.62
C LEU A 134 -0.01 -29.74 5.87
N PHE A 135 -0.13 -28.49 6.28
CA PHE A 135 1.01 -27.62 6.55
C PHE A 135 1.84 -28.15 7.73
N LYS A 136 1.18 -28.56 8.83
CA LYS A 136 1.85 -29.08 10.04
C LYS A 136 2.55 -30.41 9.82
N ARG A 137 2.19 -31.21 8.81
CA ARG A 137 2.93 -32.41 8.42
C ARG A 137 4.38 -32.13 8.03
N GLN A 138 4.64 -30.93 7.49
CA GLN A 138 5.98 -30.44 7.19
C GLN A 138 6.53 -29.65 8.39
N VAL A 139 7.03 -30.35 9.38
CA VAL A 139 7.40 -29.80 10.69
C VAL A 139 8.34 -28.60 10.58
N ALA A 140 9.38 -28.69 9.75
CA ALA A 140 10.34 -27.59 9.55
C ALA A 140 9.67 -26.36 8.94
N ALA A 141 8.79 -26.55 7.94
CA ALA A 141 8.04 -25.46 7.30
C ALA A 141 7.07 -24.80 8.27
N TRP A 142 6.35 -25.58 9.06
CA TRP A 142 5.43 -25.06 10.06
C TRP A 142 6.17 -24.24 11.14
N ARG A 143 7.28 -24.75 11.66
CA ARG A 143 8.10 -24.06 12.65
C ARG A 143 8.59 -22.71 12.13
N PHE A 144 9.16 -22.67 10.91
CA PHE A 144 9.60 -21.42 10.29
C PHE A 144 8.46 -20.40 10.14
N PHE A 145 7.26 -20.87 9.73
CA PHE A 145 6.09 -20.03 9.60
C PHE A 145 5.61 -19.51 10.95
N ASP A 146 5.53 -20.37 11.96
CA ASP A 146 5.01 -20.04 13.29
C ASP A 146 5.94 -19.07 14.04
N ASP A 147 7.25 -19.21 13.86
CA ASP A 147 8.28 -18.31 14.38
C ASP A 147 8.38 -16.99 13.62
N SER A 148 7.69 -16.87 12.47
CA SER A 148 7.70 -15.65 11.66
C SER A 148 6.88 -14.51 12.28
N PRO A 149 7.23 -13.23 12.01
CA PRO A 149 6.52 -12.08 12.56
C PRO A 149 5.01 -12.13 12.30
N PRO A 150 4.15 -11.72 13.25
CA PRO A 150 2.69 -11.81 13.13
C PRO A 150 2.14 -11.12 11.87
N GLY A 151 2.68 -9.96 11.49
CA GLY A 151 2.29 -9.23 10.28
C GLY A 151 2.56 -10.03 9.00
N TYR A 152 3.70 -10.73 8.93
CA TYR A 152 4.04 -11.60 7.81
C TYR A 152 3.06 -12.78 7.72
N ARG A 153 2.80 -13.45 8.85
CA ARG A 153 1.83 -14.56 8.92
C ARG A 153 0.44 -14.11 8.47
N LYS A 154 -0.05 -12.98 8.99
CA LYS A 154 -1.35 -12.39 8.62
C LYS A 154 -1.45 -12.13 7.12
N THR A 155 -0.42 -11.55 6.52
CA THR A 155 -0.38 -11.25 5.08
C THR A 155 -0.46 -12.51 4.24
N LEU A 156 0.30 -13.56 4.59
CA LEU A 156 0.32 -14.79 3.79
C LEU A 156 -0.94 -15.64 3.98
N LEU A 157 -1.49 -15.70 5.20
CA LEU A 157 -2.78 -16.35 5.42
C LEU A 157 -3.89 -15.67 4.61
N HIS A 158 -3.93 -14.34 4.61
CA HIS A 158 -4.86 -13.58 3.80
C HIS A 158 -4.67 -13.85 2.30
N TRP A 159 -3.43 -13.86 1.81
CA TRP A 159 -3.14 -14.17 0.41
C TRP A 159 -3.60 -15.57 -0.01
N VAL A 160 -3.41 -16.60 0.84
CA VAL A 160 -3.89 -17.94 0.56
C VAL A 160 -5.42 -17.98 0.55
N THR A 161 -6.05 -17.42 1.58
CA THR A 161 -7.50 -17.59 1.83
C THR A 161 -8.38 -16.74 0.92
N THR A 162 -7.87 -15.66 0.38
CA THR A 162 -8.61 -14.80 -0.57
C THR A 162 -8.61 -15.31 -2.01
N ALA A 163 -7.96 -16.44 -2.29
CA ALA A 163 -8.06 -17.09 -3.59
C ALA A 163 -9.50 -17.57 -3.82
N LYS A 164 -10.11 -17.10 -4.92
CA LYS A 164 -11.50 -17.44 -5.26
C LYS A 164 -11.68 -18.87 -5.76
N LYS A 165 -10.66 -19.41 -6.45
CA LYS A 165 -10.69 -20.76 -7.02
C LYS A 165 -9.95 -21.74 -6.10
N PRO A 166 -10.49 -22.93 -5.82
CA PRO A 166 -9.85 -23.93 -4.97
C PRO A 166 -8.44 -24.30 -5.43
N GLU A 167 -8.22 -24.42 -6.75
CA GLU A 167 -6.93 -24.77 -7.33
C GLU A 167 -5.89 -23.67 -7.05
N THR A 168 -6.31 -22.42 -7.17
CA THR A 168 -5.45 -21.26 -6.85
C THR A 168 -5.10 -21.23 -5.36
N ARG A 169 -6.07 -21.55 -4.50
CA ARG A 169 -5.87 -21.61 -3.04
C ARG A 169 -4.88 -22.69 -2.69
N ALA A 170 -5.05 -23.89 -3.24
CA ALA A 170 -4.12 -25.00 -3.05
C ALA A 170 -2.71 -24.69 -3.57
N ALA A 171 -2.59 -24.09 -4.75
CA ALA A 171 -1.31 -23.68 -5.32
C ALA A 171 -0.60 -22.62 -4.45
N ARG A 172 -1.33 -21.64 -3.92
CA ARG A 172 -0.78 -20.62 -3.01
C ARG A 172 -0.31 -21.24 -1.70
N LEU A 173 -1.09 -22.15 -1.11
CA LEU A 173 -0.69 -22.89 0.08
C LEU A 173 0.58 -23.70 -0.18
N GLY A 174 0.64 -24.44 -1.30
CA GLY A 174 1.82 -25.18 -1.70
C GLY A 174 3.08 -24.32 -1.81
N LYS A 175 2.98 -23.16 -2.45
CA LYS A 175 4.09 -22.20 -2.54
C LYS A 175 4.54 -21.68 -1.17
N LEU A 176 3.59 -21.39 -0.28
CA LEU A 176 3.90 -20.96 1.09
C LEU A 176 4.66 -22.07 1.84
N VAL A 177 4.17 -23.30 1.78
CA VAL A 177 4.80 -24.45 2.45
C VAL A 177 6.21 -24.70 1.92
N GLN A 178 6.40 -24.68 0.60
CA GLN A 178 7.72 -24.85 -0.02
C GLN A 178 8.70 -23.75 0.39
N ALA A 179 8.29 -22.49 0.37
CA ALA A 179 9.15 -21.38 0.79
C ALA A 179 9.56 -21.52 2.26
N CYS A 180 8.61 -21.87 3.13
CA CYS A 180 8.88 -22.10 4.56
C CYS A 180 9.79 -23.32 4.79
N ALA A 181 9.63 -24.39 4.04
CA ALA A 181 10.52 -25.56 4.11
C ALA A 181 11.96 -25.22 3.72
N ALA A 182 12.14 -24.29 2.80
CA ALA A 182 13.45 -23.75 2.42
C ALA A 182 13.95 -22.64 3.36
N SER A 183 13.24 -22.32 4.45
CA SER A 183 13.52 -21.19 5.35
C SER A 183 13.59 -19.83 4.64
N LEU A 184 12.83 -19.69 3.56
CA LEU A 184 12.76 -18.46 2.75
C LEU A 184 11.44 -17.73 3.00
N LYS A 185 11.51 -16.40 3.09
CA LYS A 185 10.31 -15.56 3.11
C LYS A 185 9.76 -15.39 1.70
N LEU A 186 8.53 -15.82 1.50
CA LEU A 186 7.77 -15.55 0.28
C LEU A 186 7.53 -14.03 0.18
N ARG A 187 7.86 -13.42 -0.96
CA ARG A 187 7.69 -11.99 -1.25
C ARG A 187 6.54 -11.75 -2.21
#